data_f31a2d5b1c047ebe6be769875ecfd999
#
_entry.id   f31a2d5b1c047ebe6be769875ecfd999
#
_cell.length_a   1.000
_cell.length_b   1.000
_cell.length_c   1.000
_cell.angle_alpha   90.00
_cell.angle_beta   90.00
_cell.angle_gamma   90.00
#
_symmetry.space_group_name_H-M   'P 1'
#
loop_
_entity.id
_entity.type
_entity.pdbx_description
1 polymer ?
#
loop_
_entity_poly.entity_id
_entity_poly.type
_entity_poly.pdbx_seq_one_letter_code
_entity_poly.pdbx_strand_id
1 'polypeptide(L)'
;MVSSSVPGTEPRKVTIHDVARSAGVSRQTVSRALNDKGEIDRTTKQRVLDAARALGYRPSRFARGLVRQDTTTIGLVIPDLLNPFFTEVAAAALEAARSRGWHVVVYDTADRAEEELGTLQVISSQVDAVVGYFSCAEDELELFTRGMPVVLIGREHHTARFSSIRIDGEEGVHAAVAHLVAAGHTHIGMLDHSGRAEPSIRRDWFTTAAVSHGIDPDRVVGAEQSADGGGAALRTLLDAHPEVTGLLTFNDIIAIGALREARRLGRAVPQDLAVIGFDGLQLGALVEPPLSSVALDTRRLGALAIDQVARLLTGVDPLDADDLVVRAQLRLSGSA
;
A
#
# COMPACT_ATOMS: atom_id res chain seq x y z
N MET A 1 -2.49 19.59 50.05
CA MET A 1 -3.74 19.40 49.30
C MET A 1 -3.42 18.48 48.13
N VAL A 2 -3.80 17.22 48.27
CA VAL A 2 -3.54 16.19 47.26
C VAL A 2 -4.81 16.09 46.42
N SER A 3 -4.71 16.48 45.13
CA SER A 3 -5.82 16.37 44.17
C SER A 3 -5.85 14.97 43.63
N SER A 4 -6.87 14.21 44.02
CA SER A 4 -7.12 12.86 43.50
C SER A 4 -7.79 12.96 42.13
N SER A 5 -7.04 12.58 41.08
CA SER A 5 -7.60 12.37 39.74
C SER A 5 -8.41 11.06 39.73
N VAL A 6 -9.69 11.18 39.42
CA VAL A 6 -10.61 10.07 39.16
C VAL A 6 -10.19 9.38 37.84
N PRO A 7 -10.03 8.06 37.79
CA PRO A 7 -9.76 7.37 36.52
C PRO A 7 -11.01 7.38 35.64
N GLY A 8 -10.87 7.92 34.43
CA GLY A 8 -11.91 7.92 33.41
C GLY A 8 -12.27 6.50 33.02
N THR A 9 -13.52 6.11 33.24
CA THR A 9 -14.10 4.85 32.80
C THR A 9 -14.22 4.89 31.27
N GLU A 10 -13.45 4.06 30.56
CA GLU A 10 -13.67 3.81 29.13
C GLU A 10 -15.14 3.39 28.90
N PRO A 11 -15.79 3.86 27.82
CA PRO A 11 -17.16 3.46 27.51
C PRO A 11 -17.21 1.95 27.25
N ARG A 12 -17.84 1.21 28.14
CA ARG A 12 -18.02 -0.24 28.06
C ARG A 12 -18.73 -0.60 26.75
N LYS A 13 -18.08 -1.36 25.88
CA LYS A 13 -18.65 -1.83 24.61
C LYS A 13 -19.90 -2.67 24.88
N VAL A 14 -21.03 -2.26 24.30
CA VAL A 14 -22.33 -2.95 24.43
C VAL A 14 -22.22 -4.35 23.84
N THR A 15 -22.67 -5.37 24.58
CA THR A 15 -22.59 -6.78 24.23
C THR A 15 -23.96 -7.37 23.87
N ILE A 16 -23.98 -8.54 23.25
CA ILE A 16 -25.22 -9.31 23.01
C ILE A 16 -25.99 -9.62 24.30
N HIS A 17 -25.27 -9.71 25.43
CA HIS A 17 -25.89 -9.92 26.75
C HIS A 17 -26.68 -8.70 27.21
N ASP A 18 -26.20 -7.49 26.89
CA ASP A 18 -26.89 -6.26 27.24
C ASP A 18 -28.18 -6.09 26.41
N VAL A 19 -28.14 -6.47 25.12
CA VAL A 19 -29.34 -6.53 24.27
C VAL A 19 -30.33 -7.57 24.77
N ALA A 20 -29.86 -8.75 25.13
CA ALA A 20 -30.71 -9.83 25.68
C ALA A 20 -31.44 -9.38 26.96
N ARG A 21 -30.72 -8.71 27.84
CA ARG A 21 -31.27 -8.13 29.08
C ARG A 21 -32.29 -7.04 28.78
N SER A 22 -31.97 -6.11 27.89
CA SER A 22 -32.87 -5.02 27.51
C SER A 22 -34.14 -5.50 26.78
N ALA A 23 -34.03 -6.52 25.93
CA ALA A 23 -35.16 -7.09 25.21
C ALA A 23 -35.96 -8.14 26.02
N GLY A 24 -35.50 -8.55 27.23
CA GLY A 24 -36.14 -9.57 28.05
C GLY A 24 -36.16 -10.93 27.39
N VAL A 25 -35.10 -11.35 26.69
CA VAL A 25 -35.00 -12.62 25.98
C VAL A 25 -33.63 -13.28 26.20
N SER A 26 -33.49 -14.54 25.81
CA SER A 26 -32.21 -15.23 25.88
C SER A 26 -31.20 -14.70 24.82
N ARG A 27 -29.88 -14.86 25.09
CA ARG A 27 -28.83 -14.57 24.12
C ARG A 27 -29.07 -15.28 22.79
N GLN A 28 -29.57 -16.50 22.83
CA GLN A 28 -29.85 -17.31 21.65
C GLN A 28 -31.01 -16.73 20.84
N THR A 29 -32.04 -16.20 21.50
CA THR A 29 -33.17 -15.50 20.87
C THR A 29 -32.68 -14.18 20.20
N VAL A 30 -31.79 -13.43 20.85
CA VAL A 30 -31.19 -12.24 20.24
C VAL A 30 -30.38 -12.60 19.00
N SER A 31 -29.54 -13.63 19.08
CA SER A 31 -28.75 -14.13 17.95
C SER A 31 -29.63 -14.54 16.76
N ARG A 32 -30.71 -15.28 17.01
CA ARG A 32 -31.66 -15.70 15.97
C ARG A 32 -32.40 -14.50 15.35
N ALA A 33 -32.84 -13.54 16.18
CA ALA A 33 -33.55 -12.34 15.72
C ALA A 33 -32.67 -11.44 14.81
N LEU A 34 -31.40 -11.27 15.19
CA LEU A 34 -30.45 -10.46 14.42
C LEU A 34 -29.98 -11.14 13.13
N ASN A 35 -30.01 -12.48 13.07
CA ASN A 35 -29.54 -13.27 11.93
C ASN A 35 -30.69 -13.78 11.02
N ASP A 36 -31.90 -13.32 11.21
CA ASP A 36 -33.10 -13.68 10.42
C ASP A 36 -33.34 -15.20 10.30
N LYS A 37 -32.94 -15.96 11.32
CA LYS A 37 -33.22 -17.39 11.35
C LYS A 37 -34.70 -17.60 11.76
N GLY A 38 -35.52 -18.05 10.79
CA GLY A 38 -36.93 -18.35 10.97
C GLY A 38 -37.21 -19.18 12.23
N GLU A 39 -38.36 -18.94 12.89
CA GLU A 39 -38.86 -19.50 14.18
C GLU A 39 -38.90 -18.48 15.33
N ILE A 40 -38.75 -17.19 15.04
CA ILE A 40 -38.99 -16.13 16.04
C ILE A 40 -40.24 -15.37 15.67
N ASP A 41 -41.16 -15.27 16.60
CA ASP A 41 -42.35 -14.42 16.50
C ASP A 41 -41.98 -12.98 16.14
N ARG A 42 -42.74 -12.35 15.21
CA ARG A 42 -42.47 -11.03 14.68
C ARG A 42 -42.35 -9.95 15.75
N THR A 43 -43.18 -10.04 16.79
CA THR A 43 -43.16 -9.06 17.90
C THR A 43 -41.88 -9.17 18.73
N THR A 44 -41.42 -10.40 19.00
CA THR A 44 -40.15 -10.65 19.68
C THR A 44 -38.94 -10.19 18.85
N LYS A 45 -38.99 -10.47 17.51
CA LYS A 45 -37.94 -9.98 16.61
C LYS A 45 -37.85 -8.45 16.62
N GLN A 46 -39.00 -7.76 16.50
CA GLN A 46 -39.02 -6.30 16.50
C GLN A 46 -38.49 -5.72 17.82
N ARG A 47 -38.91 -6.27 18.96
CA ARG A 47 -38.42 -5.87 20.28
C ARG A 47 -36.91 -6.00 20.43
N VAL A 48 -36.31 -7.07 19.91
CA VAL A 48 -34.85 -7.26 19.90
C VAL A 48 -34.15 -6.23 19.03
N LEU A 49 -34.67 -5.97 17.82
CA LEU A 49 -34.11 -4.99 16.89
C LEU A 49 -34.16 -3.58 17.48
N ASP A 50 -35.25 -3.23 18.17
CA ASP A 50 -35.41 -1.92 18.81
C ASP A 50 -34.45 -1.77 20.01
N ALA A 51 -34.32 -2.81 20.85
CA ALA A 51 -33.34 -2.81 21.93
C ALA A 51 -31.90 -2.70 21.43
N ALA A 52 -31.55 -3.39 20.35
CA ALA A 52 -30.23 -3.30 19.74
C ALA A 52 -29.94 -1.88 19.21
N ARG A 53 -30.92 -1.25 18.55
CA ARG A 53 -30.81 0.14 18.07
C ARG A 53 -30.66 1.13 19.24
N ALA A 54 -31.50 1.01 20.26
CA ALA A 54 -31.49 1.90 21.42
C ALA A 54 -30.14 1.87 22.19
N LEU A 55 -29.51 0.69 22.24
CA LEU A 55 -28.22 0.47 22.90
C LEU A 55 -27.02 0.78 21.99
N GLY A 56 -27.23 1.09 20.71
CA GLY A 56 -26.15 1.21 19.75
C GLY A 56 -25.39 -0.11 19.51
N TYR A 57 -26.03 -1.25 19.79
CA TYR A 57 -25.40 -2.56 19.62
C TYR A 57 -25.23 -2.87 18.14
N ARG A 58 -23.98 -3.12 17.74
CA ARG A 58 -23.63 -3.69 16.45
C ARG A 58 -23.11 -5.12 16.68
N PRO A 59 -23.74 -6.16 16.09
CA PRO A 59 -23.22 -7.52 16.18
C PRO A 59 -21.77 -7.54 15.67
N SER A 60 -20.82 -8.06 16.45
CA SER A 60 -19.46 -8.27 15.95
C SER A 60 -19.51 -9.30 14.82
N ARG A 61 -18.71 -9.14 13.78
CA ARG A 61 -18.59 -10.11 12.68
C ARG A 61 -18.17 -11.49 13.21
N PHE A 62 -17.32 -11.57 14.22
CA PHE A 62 -16.95 -12.81 14.90
C PHE A 62 -18.15 -13.56 15.52
N ALA A 63 -19.17 -12.84 15.99
CA ALA A 63 -20.39 -13.46 16.50
C ALA A 63 -21.34 -13.93 15.39
N ARG A 64 -21.22 -13.39 14.16
CA ARG A 64 -21.97 -13.80 12.97
C ARG A 64 -21.34 -14.98 12.24
N GLY A 65 -19.99 -15.07 12.22
CA GLY A 65 -19.23 -16.12 11.54
C GLY A 65 -19.45 -17.54 12.06
N LEU A 66 -19.99 -17.69 13.28
CA LEU A 66 -20.38 -19.00 13.83
C LEU A 66 -21.70 -19.55 13.23
N VAL A 67 -22.39 -18.79 12.38
CA VAL A 67 -23.75 -19.14 11.93
C VAL A 67 -24.01 -18.95 10.44
N ARG A 68 -23.13 -18.25 9.70
CA ARG A 68 -23.16 -18.14 8.23
C ARG A 68 -21.77 -18.50 7.68
N GLN A 69 -21.76 -19.12 6.50
CA GLN A 69 -20.57 -19.12 5.62
C GLN A 69 -20.33 -17.65 5.21
N ASP A 70 -19.80 -16.85 6.12
CA ASP A 70 -19.49 -15.44 5.84
C ASP A 70 -18.24 -15.42 4.96
N THR A 71 -18.37 -14.78 3.83
CA THR A 71 -17.31 -14.53 2.86
C THR A 71 -16.18 -13.77 3.55
N THR A 72 -14.97 -14.29 3.48
CA THR A 72 -13.76 -13.64 4.01
C THR A 72 -13.61 -12.23 3.44
N THR A 73 -13.33 -11.26 4.28
CA THR A 73 -13.13 -9.86 3.90
C THR A 73 -11.72 -9.43 4.25
N ILE A 74 -10.98 -8.95 3.26
CA ILE A 74 -9.61 -8.47 3.41
C ILE A 74 -9.61 -6.93 3.37
N GLY A 75 -8.92 -6.29 4.32
CA GLY A 75 -8.60 -4.88 4.25
C GLY A 75 -7.31 -4.67 3.46
N LEU A 76 -7.37 -3.97 2.33
CA LEU A 76 -6.19 -3.56 1.59
C LEU A 76 -5.93 -2.08 1.88
N VAL A 77 -4.81 -1.81 2.56
CA VAL A 77 -4.39 -0.45 2.93
C VAL A 77 -3.33 0.03 1.95
N ILE A 78 -3.59 1.13 1.29
CA ILE A 78 -2.69 1.74 0.30
C ILE A 78 -2.40 3.20 0.64
N PRO A 79 -1.23 3.73 0.26
CA PRO A 79 -0.86 5.12 0.55
C PRO A 79 -1.67 6.15 -0.24
N ASP A 80 -1.95 5.89 -1.52
CA ASP A 80 -2.56 6.88 -2.41
C ASP A 80 -3.34 6.21 -3.55
N LEU A 81 -4.65 6.42 -3.59
CA LEU A 81 -5.54 5.95 -4.67
C LEU A 81 -5.30 6.68 -6.00
N LEU A 82 -4.70 7.86 -5.99
CA LEU A 82 -4.43 8.63 -7.20
C LEU A 82 -3.15 8.17 -7.90
N ASN A 83 -2.26 7.45 -7.21
CA ASN A 83 -1.12 6.82 -7.84
C ASN A 83 -1.52 5.49 -8.49
N PRO A 84 -1.43 5.36 -9.84
CA PRO A 84 -1.86 4.17 -10.57
C PRO A 84 -1.16 2.87 -10.12
N PHE A 85 0.05 2.94 -9.57
CA PHE A 85 0.76 1.77 -9.03
C PHE A 85 -0.10 1.03 -8.00
N PHE A 86 -0.63 1.76 -7.02
CA PHE A 86 -1.44 1.15 -5.97
C PHE A 86 -2.79 0.65 -6.48
N THR A 87 -3.37 1.32 -7.48
CA THR A 87 -4.63 0.87 -8.09
C THR A 87 -4.44 -0.38 -8.96
N GLU A 88 -3.30 -0.54 -9.64
CA GLU A 88 -2.96 -1.77 -10.37
C GLU A 88 -2.75 -2.94 -9.40
N VAL A 89 -2.03 -2.74 -8.29
CA VAL A 89 -1.88 -3.75 -7.23
C VAL A 89 -3.23 -4.11 -6.61
N ALA A 90 -4.06 -3.11 -6.32
CA ALA A 90 -5.40 -3.33 -5.78
C ALA A 90 -6.29 -4.13 -6.73
N ALA A 91 -6.25 -3.83 -8.04
CA ALA A 91 -6.99 -4.59 -9.05
C ALA A 91 -6.58 -6.07 -9.08
N ALA A 92 -5.28 -6.35 -9.01
CA ALA A 92 -4.77 -7.71 -8.96
C ALA A 92 -5.17 -8.45 -7.66
N ALA A 93 -5.10 -7.77 -6.52
CA ALA A 93 -5.55 -8.32 -5.24
C ALA A 93 -7.06 -8.62 -5.24
N LEU A 94 -7.87 -7.73 -5.83
CA LEU A 94 -9.32 -7.93 -6.01
C LEU A 94 -9.62 -9.14 -6.90
N GLU A 95 -8.89 -9.34 -7.99
CA GLU A 95 -9.02 -10.50 -8.89
C GLU A 95 -8.68 -11.80 -8.14
N ALA A 96 -7.55 -11.83 -7.43
CA ALA A 96 -7.11 -12.98 -6.65
C ALA A 96 -8.07 -13.32 -5.49
N ALA A 97 -8.61 -12.32 -4.81
CA ALA A 97 -9.60 -12.50 -3.75
C ALA A 97 -10.94 -13.03 -4.31
N ARG A 98 -11.40 -12.47 -5.44
CA ARG A 98 -12.64 -12.90 -6.11
C ARG A 98 -12.60 -14.37 -6.52
N SER A 99 -11.46 -14.88 -7.00
CA SER A 99 -11.31 -16.29 -7.36
C SER A 99 -11.49 -17.23 -6.16
N ARG A 100 -11.35 -16.73 -4.94
CA ARG A 100 -11.59 -17.44 -3.66
C ARG A 100 -12.97 -17.16 -3.07
N GLY A 101 -13.80 -16.37 -3.73
CA GLY A 101 -15.08 -15.92 -3.19
C GLY A 101 -14.94 -14.92 -2.03
N TRP A 102 -13.82 -14.19 -1.95
CA TRP A 102 -13.51 -13.22 -0.90
C TRP A 102 -13.84 -11.79 -1.34
N HIS A 103 -14.01 -10.91 -0.36
CA HIS A 103 -14.17 -9.48 -0.58
C HIS A 103 -12.90 -8.72 -0.17
N VAL A 104 -12.59 -7.65 -0.89
CA VAL A 104 -11.54 -6.71 -0.53
C VAL A 104 -12.18 -5.34 -0.32
N VAL A 105 -11.82 -4.69 0.78
CA VAL A 105 -12.14 -3.28 1.04
C VAL A 105 -10.84 -2.49 0.99
N VAL A 106 -10.78 -1.50 0.13
CA VAL A 106 -9.59 -0.66 -0.05
C VAL A 106 -9.69 0.54 0.89
N TYR A 107 -8.63 0.83 1.59
CA TYR A 107 -8.46 1.99 2.48
C TYR A 107 -7.27 2.81 2.01
N ASP A 108 -7.49 4.10 1.84
CA ASP A 108 -6.50 5.09 1.46
C ASP A 108 -6.03 5.86 2.69
N THR A 109 -4.72 5.95 2.92
CA THR A 109 -4.13 6.71 4.03
C THR A 109 -3.62 8.09 3.60
N ALA A 110 -3.77 8.44 2.32
CA ALA A 110 -3.30 9.69 1.73
C ALA A 110 -1.80 9.96 2.00
N ASP A 111 -0.99 8.90 2.04
CA ASP A 111 0.46 8.89 2.37
C ASP A 111 0.79 9.59 3.71
N ARG A 112 -0.15 9.51 4.69
CA ARG A 112 0.00 10.12 6.01
C ARG A 112 0.12 9.05 7.10
N ALA A 113 1.26 9.01 7.78
CA ALA A 113 1.53 8.01 8.84
C ALA A 113 0.51 8.07 9.99
N GLU A 114 0.04 9.25 10.34
CA GLU A 114 -0.98 9.45 11.37
C GLU A 114 -2.34 8.85 11.01
N GLU A 115 -2.66 8.74 9.72
CA GLU A 115 -3.91 8.13 9.25
C GLU A 115 -3.83 6.60 9.25
N GLU A 116 -2.63 6.01 9.20
CA GLU A 116 -2.44 4.56 9.19
C GLU A 116 -3.02 3.91 10.45
N LEU A 117 -2.65 4.41 11.63
CA LEU A 117 -3.11 3.86 12.91
C LEU A 117 -4.62 4.07 13.11
N GLY A 118 -5.14 5.24 12.73
CA GLY A 118 -6.57 5.52 12.74
C GLY A 118 -7.35 4.56 11.85
N THR A 119 -6.84 4.31 10.65
CA THR A 119 -7.40 3.36 9.69
C THR A 119 -7.37 1.94 10.26
N LEU A 120 -6.25 1.48 10.82
CA LEU A 120 -6.13 0.16 11.45
C LEU A 120 -7.13 -0.04 12.59
N GLN A 121 -7.32 0.96 13.44
CA GLN A 121 -8.29 0.92 14.53
C GLN A 121 -9.73 0.70 14.01
N VAL A 122 -10.09 1.34 12.91
CA VAL A 122 -11.41 1.19 12.29
C VAL A 122 -11.56 -0.17 11.63
N ILE A 123 -10.61 -0.57 10.80
CA ILE A 123 -10.73 -1.76 9.95
C ILE A 123 -10.55 -3.07 10.72
N SER A 124 -9.75 -3.09 11.80
CA SER A 124 -9.49 -4.30 12.58
C SER A 124 -10.74 -4.99 13.14
N SER A 125 -11.85 -4.25 13.26
CA SER A 125 -13.15 -4.80 13.66
C SER A 125 -14.05 -5.20 12.49
N GLN A 126 -13.63 -4.95 11.25
CA GLN A 126 -14.46 -5.09 10.05
C GLN A 126 -13.95 -6.11 9.04
N VAL A 127 -12.68 -6.51 9.14
CA VAL A 127 -12.03 -7.43 8.21
C VAL A 127 -11.45 -8.64 8.93
N ASP A 128 -11.16 -9.70 8.18
CA ASP A 128 -10.60 -10.95 8.70
C ASP A 128 -9.07 -10.98 8.61
N ALA A 129 -8.49 -10.19 7.71
CA ALA A 129 -7.06 -10.00 7.56
C ALA A 129 -6.77 -8.63 6.94
N VAL A 130 -5.55 -8.16 7.07
CA VAL A 130 -5.07 -6.90 6.48
C VAL A 130 -3.86 -7.16 5.59
N VAL A 131 -3.85 -6.50 4.44
CA VAL A 131 -2.70 -6.40 3.54
C VAL A 131 -2.42 -4.93 3.30
N GLY A 132 -1.16 -4.51 3.26
CA GLY A 132 -0.92 -3.13 2.86
C GLY A 132 0.48 -2.60 3.08
N TYR A 133 0.59 -1.33 2.76
CA TYR A 133 1.77 -0.51 2.95
C TYR A 133 1.61 0.24 4.28
N PHE A 134 2.57 0.08 5.17
CA PHE A 134 2.57 0.73 6.48
C PHE A 134 3.95 1.30 6.78
N SER A 135 4.01 2.52 7.24
CA SER A 135 5.21 3.19 7.73
C SER A 135 5.34 3.16 9.25
N CYS A 136 4.22 2.92 9.96
CA CYS A 136 4.19 2.85 11.42
C CYS A 136 5.07 1.72 11.98
N ALA A 137 5.47 1.83 13.25
CA ALA A 137 6.27 0.81 13.92
C ALA A 137 5.49 -0.50 14.09
N GLU A 138 6.20 -1.64 14.13
CA GLU A 138 5.57 -2.96 14.26
C GLU A 138 4.83 -3.15 15.57
N ASP A 139 5.36 -2.59 16.65
CA ASP A 139 4.72 -2.64 17.98
C ASP A 139 3.36 -1.92 17.94
N GLU A 140 3.27 -0.81 17.22
CA GLU A 140 2.02 -0.09 17.00
C GLU A 140 1.06 -0.90 16.13
N LEU A 141 1.57 -1.48 15.03
CA LEU A 141 0.79 -2.34 14.14
C LEU A 141 0.20 -3.54 14.91
N GLU A 142 1.02 -4.22 15.73
CA GLU A 142 0.58 -5.35 16.57
C GLU A 142 -0.51 -4.95 17.56
N LEU A 143 -0.40 -3.77 18.17
CA LEU A 143 -1.37 -3.25 19.12
C LEU A 143 -2.77 -3.14 18.51
N PHE A 144 -2.86 -2.69 17.26
CA PHE A 144 -4.14 -2.48 16.57
C PHE A 144 -4.66 -3.72 15.88
N THR A 145 -3.80 -4.65 15.45
CA THR A 145 -4.21 -5.87 14.74
C THR A 145 -4.58 -7.03 15.66
N ARG A 146 -4.04 -7.09 16.88
CA ARG A 146 -4.39 -8.06 17.95
C ARG A 146 -4.48 -9.51 17.49
N GLY A 147 -3.47 -9.98 16.76
CA GLY A 147 -3.41 -11.36 16.27
C GLY A 147 -4.23 -11.64 15.01
N MET A 148 -4.81 -10.63 14.39
CA MET A 148 -5.34 -10.71 13.03
C MET A 148 -4.19 -10.93 12.04
N PRO A 149 -4.34 -11.81 11.02
CA PRO A 149 -3.35 -11.94 9.97
C PRO A 149 -3.05 -10.61 9.26
N VAL A 150 -1.76 -10.28 9.14
CA VAL A 150 -1.29 -9.08 8.46
C VAL A 150 -0.19 -9.46 7.47
N VAL A 151 -0.28 -8.94 6.25
CA VAL A 151 0.76 -9.04 5.24
C VAL A 151 1.23 -7.64 4.88
N LEU A 152 2.50 -7.35 5.11
CA LEU A 152 3.14 -6.08 4.78
C LEU A 152 3.64 -6.10 3.34
N ILE A 153 3.57 -4.96 2.66
CA ILE A 153 4.12 -4.80 1.32
C ILE A 153 5.18 -3.69 1.34
N GLY A 154 6.32 -3.94 0.69
CA GLY A 154 7.36 -2.92 0.48
C GLY A 154 8.24 -2.65 1.69
N ARG A 155 8.16 -3.43 2.76
CA ARG A 155 9.14 -3.35 3.85
C ARG A 155 10.41 -4.11 3.49
N GLU A 156 11.55 -3.52 3.80
CA GLU A 156 12.88 -4.04 3.45
C GLU A 156 13.30 -5.20 4.34
N HIS A 157 12.86 -5.21 5.57
CA HIS A 157 13.26 -6.22 6.54
C HIS A 157 12.10 -7.18 6.83
N HIS A 158 12.42 -8.47 6.76
CA HIS A 158 11.54 -9.49 7.32
C HIS A 158 11.46 -9.31 8.82
N THR A 159 10.24 -9.27 9.30
CA THR A 159 9.99 -9.25 10.72
C THR A 159 9.59 -10.64 11.19
N ALA A 160 9.97 -11.01 12.40
CA ALA A 160 9.54 -12.27 12.98
C ALA A 160 8.03 -12.28 13.31
N ARG A 161 7.38 -11.10 13.24
CA ARG A 161 5.99 -10.91 13.68
C ARG A 161 4.99 -10.90 12.55
N PHE A 162 5.37 -10.33 11.39
CA PHE A 162 4.47 -10.16 10.26
C PHE A 162 5.08 -10.74 8.99
N SER A 163 4.24 -11.32 8.14
CA SER A 163 4.65 -11.69 6.81
C SER A 163 4.84 -10.44 5.97
N SER A 164 5.95 -10.36 5.22
CA SER A 164 6.29 -9.19 4.42
C SER A 164 6.67 -9.59 3.00
N ILE A 165 6.07 -8.91 2.03
CA ILE A 165 6.44 -9.01 0.61
C ILE A 165 7.41 -7.88 0.31
N ARG A 166 8.65 -8.23 -0.03
CA ARG A 166 9.71 -7.30 -0.37
C ARG A 166 9.65 -6.92 -1.84
N ILE A 167 9.86 -5.65 -2.13
CA ILE A 167 10.07 -5.13 -3.46
C ILE A 167 11.59 -4.94 -3.65
N ASP A 168 12.15 -5.62 -4.64
CA ASP A 168 13.57 -5.58 -4.93
C ASP A 168 13.80 -4.97 -6.31
N GLY A 169 14.34 -3.77 -6.35
CA GLY A 169 14.62 -3.02 -7.56
C GLY A 169 16.11 -2.81 -7.84
N GLU A 170 17.00 -3.34 -7.00
CA GLU A 170 18.43 -3.06 -7.07
C GLU A 170 19.01 -3.40 -8.43
N GLU A 171 18.83 -4.66 -8.88
CA GLU A 171 19.31 -5.09 -10.20
C GLU A 171 18.72 -4.26 -11.35
N GLY A 172 17.43 -3.90 -11.25
CA GLY A 172 16.75 -3.09 -12.25
C GLY A 172 17.32 -1.66 -12.34
N VAL A 173 17.61 -1.03 -11.20
CA VAL A 173 18.25 0.30 -11.14
C VAL A 173 19.70 0.24 -11.63
N HIS A 174 20.47 -0.78 -11.25
CA HIS A 174 21.80 -1.00 -11.80
C HIS A 174 21.78 -1.16 -13.31
N ALA A 175 20.86 -1.95 -13.85
CA ALA A 175 20.68 -2.10 -15.30
C ALA A 175 20.31 -0.79 -15.99
N ALA A 176 19.49 0.06 -15.34
CA ALA A 176 19.11 1.37 -15.87
C ALA A 176 20.31 2.33 -15.95
N VAL A 177 21.12 2.42 -14.89
CA VAL A 177 22.34 3.24 -14.89
C VAL A 177 23.33 2.71 -15.93
N ALA A 178 23.57 1.38 -15.99
CA ALA A 178 24.45 0.77 -16.97
C ALA A 178 23.99 1.05 -18.41
N HIS A 179 22.69 1.00 -18.68
CA HIS A 179 22.12 1.34 -19.99
C HIS A 179 22.43 2.81 -20.37
N LEU A 180 22.18 3.76 -19.48
CA LEU A 180 22.48 5.17 -19.74
C LEU A 180 23.96 5.41 -19.98
N VAL A 181 24.85 4.79 -19.20
CA VAL A 181 26.30 4.88 -19.40
C VAL A 181 26.70 4.29 -20.75
N ALA A 182 26.16 3.12 -21.13
CA ALA A 182 26.42 2.50 -22.42
C ALA A 182 25.92 3.34 -23.59
N ALA A 183 24.85 4.12 -23.41
CA ALA A 183 24.35 5.11 -24.37
C ALA A 183 25.20 6.39 -24.42
N GLY A 184 26.22 6.53 -23.57
CA GLY A 184 27.15 7.67 -23.56
C GLY A 184 26.82 8.78 -22.55
N HIS A 185 25.83 8.58 -21.68
CA HIS A 185 25.50 9.56 -20.64
C HIS A 185 26.51 9.49 -19.48
N THR A 186 27.24 10.57 -19.27
CA THR A 186 28.24 10.71 -18.19
C THR A 186 27.74 11.60 -17.04
N HIS A 187 26.64 12.30 -17.25
CA HIS A 187 26.00 13.16 -16.25
C HIS A 187 24.57 12.67 -16.06
N ILE A 188 24.39 11.82 -15.05
CA ILE A 188 23.12 11.19 -14.72
C ILE A 188 22.65 11.75 -13.39
N GLY A 189 21.39 12.17 -13.32
CA GLY A 189 20.74 12.65 -12.10
C GLY A 189 19.57 11.76 -11.70
N MET A 190 19.04 12.01 -10.50
CA MET A 190 17.87 11.34 -9.98
C MET A 190 16.86 12.33 -9.42
N LEU A 191 15.56 12.10 -9.70
CA LEU A 191 14.46 12.71 -8.97
C LEU A 191 13.95 11.71 -7.95
N ASP A 192 14.31 11.91 -6.68
CA ASP A 192 13.81 11.11 -5.57
C ASP A 192 12.51 11.70 -5.01
N HIS A 193 11.75 10.95 -4.23
CA HIS A 193 10.57 11.51 -3.59
C HIS A 193 10.95 12.52 -2.50
N SER A 194 10.12 13.56 -2.34
CA SER A 194 10.14 14.47 -1.20
C SER A 194 9.04 14.10 -0.20
N GLY A 195 9.16 14.59 1.04
CA GLY A 195 8.12 14.44 2.06
C GLY A 195 8.40 13.35 3.11
N ARG A 196 9.50 12.60 2.99
CA ARG A 196 10.02 11.71 4.06
C ARG A 196 11.33 12.25 4.61
N ALA A 197 11.60 11.97 5.90
CA ALA A 197 12.84 12.42 6.56
C ALA A 197 14.08 11.70 6.03
N GLU A 198 13.92 10.43 5.63
CA GLU A 198 15.00 9.58 5.13
C GLU A 198 14.96 9.49 3.59
N PRO A 199 16.13 9.37 2.95
CA PRO A 199 16.22 9.05 1.53
C PRO A 199 15.48 7.75 1.21
N SER A 200 15.03 7.59 -0.04
CA SER A 200 14.41 6.33 -0.46
C SER A 200 15.46 5.24 -0.66
N ILE A 201 15.08 3.99 -0.50
CA ILE A 201 15.91 2.84 -0.89
C ILE A 201 16.31 2.90 -2.38
N ARG A 202 15.44 3.47 -3.24
CA ARG A 202 15.73 3.65 -4.67
C ARG A 202 16.88 4.61 -4.89
N ARG A 203 17.04 5.62 -4.03
CA ARG A 203 18.20 6.50 -4.04
C ARG A 203 19.48 5.76 -3.63
N ASP A 204 19.40 4.86 -2.65
CA ASP A 204 20.57 4.06 -2.25
C ASP A 204 21.01 3.12 -3.39
N TRP A 205 20.07 2.48 -4.09
CA TRP A 205 20.36 1.69 -5.28
C TRP A 205 20.97 2.54 -6.40
N PHE A 206 20.41 3.73 -6.64
CA PHE A 206 20.98 4.67 -7.62
C PHE A 206 22.41 5.07 -7.23
N THR A 207 22.64 5.45 -5.97
CA THR A 207 23.96 5.85 -5.46
C THR A 207 24.99 4.73 -5.69
N THR A 208 24.63 3.50 -5.31
CA THR A 208 25.51 2.33 -5.48
C THR A 208 25.82 2.09 -6.97
N ALA A 209 24.80 2.14 -7.83
CA ALA A 209 24.96 1.97 -9.27
C ALA A 209 25.79 3.11 -9.89
N ALA A 210 25.53 4.36 -9.54
CA ALA A 210 26.26 5.52 -10.03
C ALA A 210 27.76 5.45 -9.68
N VAL A 211 28.07 5.17 -8.42
CA VAL A 211 29.47 5.01 -7.95
C VAL A 211 30.19 3.89 -8.71
N SER A 212 29.53 2.75 -8.94
CA SER A 212 30.14 1.60 -9.65
C SER A 212 30.48 1.93 -11.12
N HIS A 213 29.84 2.93 -11.71
CA HIS A 213 30.08 3.41 -13.05
C HIS A 213 30.85 4.73 -13.14
N GLY A 214 31.35 5.26 -12.02
CA GLY A 214 32.09 6.54 -11.95
C GLY A 214 31.21 7.76 -12.21
N ILE A 215 29.90 7.64 -12.01
CA ILE A 215 28.92 8.73 -12.08
C ILE A 215 28.82 9.39 -10.69
N ASP A 216 28.73 10.72 -10.68
CA ASP A 216 28.51 11.50 -9.47
C ASP A 216 27.10 11.17 -8.88
N PRO A 217 27.00 10.61 -7.67
CA PRO A 217 25.73 10.20 -7.09
C PRO A 217 24.93 11.34 -6.45
N ASP A 218 25.53 12.54 -6.32
CA ASP A 218 24.94 13.65 -5.57
C ASP A 218 23.97 14.51 -6.38
N ARG A 219 23.82 14.24 -7.70
CA ARG A 219 22.84 14.92 -8.56
C ARG A 219 21.44 14.43 -8.29
N VAL A 220 20.93 14.69 -7.09
CA VAL A 220 19.61 14.23 -6.66
C VAL A 220 18.76 15.42 -6.20
N VAL A 221 17.52 15.47 -6.68
CA VAL A 221 16.53 16.49 -6.29
C VAL A 221 15.25 15.77 -5.81
N GLY A 222 14.69 16.24 -4.68
CA GLY A 222 13.41 15.74 -4.17
C GLY A 222 12.24 16.24 -5.02
N ALA A 223 11.31 15.36 -5.33
CA ALA A 223 10.09 15.63 -6.09
C ALA A 223 8.85 15.21 -5.30
N GLU A 224 7.79 16.00 -5.34
CA GLU A 224 6.48 15.51 -4.93
C GLU A 224 6.05 14.38 -5.87
N GLN A 225 5.35 13.37 -5.34
CA GLN A 225 4.89 12.21 -6.11
C GLN A 225 3.71 12.56 -7.02
N SER A 226 3.92 13.53 -7.89
CA SER A 226 2.96 14.02 -8.87
C SER A 226 3.66 14.40 -10.18
N ALA A 227 2.90 14.50 -11.28
CA ALA A 227 3.44 14.95 -12.54
C ALA A 227 3.90 16.43 -12.48
N ASP A 228 3.24 17.26 -11.69
CA ASP A 228 3.69 18.66 -11.48
C ASP A 228 4.97 18.73 -10.65
N GLY A 229 5.07 17.90 -9.59
CA GLY A 229 6.28 17.76 -8.80
C GLY A 229 7.47 17.26 -9.61
N GLY A 230 7.27 16.26 -10.47
CA GLY A 230 8.30 15.76 -11.37
C GLY A 230 8.82 16.85 -12.34
N GLY A 231 7.92 17.65 -12.91
CA GLY A 231 8.31 18.77 -13.77
C GLY A 231 9.07 19.87 -13.03
N ALA A 232 8.64 20.22 -11.82
CA ALA A 232 9.31 21.22 -10.99
C ALA A 232 10.71 20.75 -10.57
N ALA A 233 10.83 19.49 -10.14
CA ALA A 233 12.09 18.89 -9.72
C ALA A 233 13.10 18.78 -10.89
N LEU A 234 12.62 18.40 -12.10
CA LEU A 234 13.50 18.41 -13.29
C LEU A 234 14.08 19.80 -13.55
N ARG A 235 13.27 20.83 -13.47
CA ARG A 235 13.75 22.22 -13.66
C ARG A 235 14.81 22.56 -12.64
N THR A 236 14.57 22.29 -11.37
CA THR A 236 15.53 22.51 -10.29
C THR A 236 16.84 21.75 -10.52
N LEU A 237 16.76 20.49 -10.98
CA LEU A 237 17.94 19.69 -11.30
C LEU A 237 18.73 20.30 -12.46
N LEU A 238 18.08 20.70 -13.55
CA LEU A 238 18.74 21.26 -14.72
C LEU A 238 19.27 22.69 -14.50
N ASP A 239 18.66 23.47 -13.60
CA ASP A 239 19.18 24.79 -13.20
C ASP A 239 20.49 24.65 -12.40
N ALA A 240 20.59 23.60 -11.55
CA ALA A 240 21.79 23.31 -10.77
C ALA A 240 22.87 22.55 -11.58
N HIS A 241 22.42 21.65 -12.47
CA HIS A 241 23.25 20.71 -13.23
C HIS A 241 22.82 20.68 -14.70
N PRO A 242 23.09 21.73 -15.49
CA PRO A 242 22.67 21.85 -16.90
C PRO A 242 23.28 20.78 -17.81
N GLU A 243 24.38 20.16 -17.36
CA GLU A 243 25.08 19.07 -18.05
C GLU A 243 24.38 17.72 -17.97
N VAL A 244 23.35 17.55 -17.13
CA VAL A 244 22.61 16.28 -16.98
C VAL A 244 21.91 15.94 -18.28
N THR A 245 22.20 14.72 -18.77
CA THR A 245 21.61 14.13 -19.98
C THR A 245 20.93 12.78 -19.74
N GLY A 246 21.14 12.17 -18.60
CA GLY A 246 20.43 10.94 -18.17
C GLY A 246 19.69 11.17 -16.86
N LEU A 247 18.50 10.63 -16.73
CA LEU A 247 17.63 10.83 -15.57
C LEU A 247 16.99 9.53 -15.13
N LEU A 248 17.15 9.20 -13.85
CA LEU A 248 16.29 8.23 -13.16
C LEU A 248 15.27 8.97 -12.30
N THR A 249 14.12 8.38 -12.10
CA THR A 249 13.09 8.94 -11.21
C THR A 249 12.60 7.93 -10.21
N PHE A 250 12.13 8.42 -9.05
CA PHE A 250 11.56 7.58 -8.00
C PHE A 250 10.39 6.72 -8.51
N ASN A 251 9.50 7.29 -9.35
CA ASN A 251 8.40 6.54 -9.95
C ASN A 251 8.01 7.10 -11.33
N ASP A 252 7.14 6.38 -12.03
CA ASP A 252 6.70 6.72 -13.38
C ASP A 252 5.88 8.02 -13.42
N ILE A 253 5.15 8.37 -12.36
CA ILE A 253 4.39 9.63 -12.32
C ILE A 253 5.32 10.84 -12.31
N ILE A 254 6.39 10.79 -11.54
CA ILE A 254 7.45 11.79 -11.55
C ILE A 254 8.14 11.83 -12.93
N ALA A 255 8.41 10.65 -13.53
CA ALA A 255 9.00 10.55 -14.88
C ALA A 255 8.12 11.21 -15.94
N ILE A 256 6.81 10.97 -15.92
CA ILE A 256 5.85 11.59 -16.86
C ILE A 256 5.86 13.12 -16.72
N GLY A 257 5.94 13.61 -15.48
CA GLY A 257 6.10 15.03 -15.22
C GLY A 257 7.41 15.59 -15.77
N ALA A 258 8.51 14.87 -15.60
CA ALA A 258 9.81 15.22 -16.15
C ALA A 258 9.82 15.22 -17.69
N LEU A 259 9.20 14.22 -18.34
CA LEU A 259 9.05 14.19 -19.80
C LEU A 259 8.28 15.41 -20.32
N ARG A 260 7.18 15.77 -19.68
CA ARG A 260 6.40 16.95 -20.02
C ARG A 260 7.20 18.23 -19.90
N GLU A 261 8.00 18.37 -18.84
CA GLU A 261 8.82 19.55 -18.61
C GLU A 261 10.04 19.61 -19.56
N ALA A 262 10.70 18.47 -19.82
CA ALA A 262 11.78 18.38 -20.81
C ALA A 262 11.32 18.91 -22.17
N ARG A 263 10.13 18.51 -22.63
CA ARG A 263 9.52 19.02 -23.87
C ARG A 263 9.27 20.52 -23.83
N ARG A 264 8.82 21.10 -22.68
CA ARG A 264 8.62 22.54 -22.51
C ARG A 264 9.92 23.33 -22.56
N LEU A 265 11.01 22.71 -22.08
CA LEU A 265 12.36 23.27 -22.12
C LEU A 265 13.05 23.10 -23.49
N GLY A 266 12.35 22.46 -24.46
CA GLY A 266 12.90 22.20 -25.79
C GLY A 266 13.96 21.10 -25.82
N ARG A 267 14.05 20.27 -24.75
CA ARG A 267 14.95 19.11 -24.72
C ARG A 267 14.30 17.94 -25.44
N ALA A 268 14.97 17.40 -26.45
CA ALA A 268 14.54 16.19 -27.13
C ALA A 268 14.78 14.95 -26.23
N VAL A 269 13.79 14.09 -26.12
CA VAL A 269 13.89 12.84 -25.36
C VAL A 269 13.83 11.68 -26.37
N PRO A 270 14.82 10.77 -26.37
CA PRO A 270 15.94 10.62 -25.42
C PRO A 270 17.22 11.40 -25.80
N GLN A 271 17.28 12.11 -26.92
CA GLN A 271 18.54 12.59 -27.53
C GLN A 271 19.28 13.62 -26.65
N ASP A 272 18.56 14.58 -26.04
CA ASP A 272 19.15 15.59 -25.14
C ASP A 272 19.01 15.20 -23.66
N LEU A 273 18.01 14.38 -23.33
CA LEU A 273 17.75 13.90 -21.99
C LEU A 273 17.06 12.53 -22.05
N ALA A 274 17.77 11.46 -21.73
CA ALA A 274 17.17 10.16 -21.54
C ALA A 274 16.48 10.08 -20.17
N VAL A 275 15.29 9.47 -20.11
CA VAL A 275 14.48 9.39 -18.88
C VAL A 275 14.06 7.95 -18.63
N ILE A 276 14.33 7.46 -17.42
CA ILE A 276 13.91 6.12 -16.96
C ILE A 276 13.11 6.28 -15.66
N GLY A 277 11.87 5.76 -15.67
CA GLY A 277 10.99 5.71 -14.52
C GLY A 277 11.21 4.49 -13.63
N PHE A 278 10.32 4.33 -12.68
CA PHE A 278 10.20 3.15 -11.83
C PHE A 278 8.71 2.87 -11.62
N ASP A 279 8.31 1.62 -11.53
CA ASP A 279 7.01 0.96 -11.35
C ASP A 279 6.57 0.19 -12.60
N GLY A 280 6.80 0.70 -13.82
CA GLY A 280 6.41 0.07 -15.08
C GLY A 280 4.92 0.17 -15.38
N LEU A 281 4.32 1.32 -15.06
CA LEU A 281 2.89 1.56 -15.24
C LEU A 281 2.46 1.45 -16.70
N GLN A 282 1.25 0.93 -16.94
CA GLN A 282 0.65 0.92 -18.28
C GLN A 282 0.50 2.33 -18.87
N LEU A 283 0.34 3.33 -18.01
CA LEU A 283 0.27 4.74 -18.39
C LEU A 283 1.55 5.22 -19.10
N GLY A 284 2.73 4.65 -18.77
CA GLY A 284 3.99 4.96 -19.43
C GLY A 284 4.03 4.67 -20.92
N ALA A 285 3.21 3.72 -21.40
CA ALA A 285 3.08 3.41 -22.82
C ALA A 285 2.20 4.43 -23.59
N LEU A 286 1.46 5.30 -22.89
CA LEU A 286 0.54 6.26 -23.49
C LEU A 286 1.13 7.67 -23.63
N VAL A 287 2.36 7.87 -23.10
CA VAL A 287 3.07 9.16 -23.25
C VAL A 287 4.00 9.16 -24.45
N GLU A 288 4.40 10.32 -24.90
CA GLU A 288 5.30 10.50 -26.06
C GLU A 288 6.57 11.23 -25.64
N PRO A 289 7.75 10.62 -25.78
CA PRO A 289 7.98 9.22 -26.15
C PRO A 289 7.50 8.25 -25.07
N PRO A 290 7.21 6.95 -25.42
CA PRO A 290 6.83 5.93 -24.43
C PRO A 290 7.92 5.73 -23.39
N LEU A 291 7.54 5.66 -22.11
CA LEU A 291 8.44 5.67 -20.97
C LEU A 291 9.19 4.33 -20.79
N SER A 292 10.51 4.40 -20.73
CA SER A 292 11.38 3.32 -20.21
C SER A 292 11.27 3.31 -18.68
N SER A 293 11.20 2.14 -18.06
CA SER A 293 10.97 2.05 -16.62
C SER A 293 11.60 0.80 -16.01
N VAL A 294 12.02 0.89 -14.76
CA VAL A 294 12.32 -0.26 -13.90
C VAL A 294 10.99 -0.81 -13.41
N ALA A 295 10.48 -1.82 -14.09
CA ALA A 295 9.11 -2.27 -14.00
C ALA A 295 8.91 -3.37 -12.98
N LEU A 296 7.88 -3.23 -12.16
CA LEU A 296 7.39 -4.23 -11.22
C LEU A 296 6.21 -5.02 -11.82
N ASP A 297 6.13 -6.29 -11.46
CA ASP A 297 4.93 -7.09 -11.74
C ASP A 297 3.86 -6.83 -10.67
N THR A 298 3.06 -5.78 -10.89
CA THR A 298 1.95 -5.38 -10.00
C THR A 298 0.90 -6.48 -9.86
N ARG A 299 0.69 -7.31 -10.91
CA ARG A 299 -0.22 -8.46 -10.87
C ARG A 299 0.28 -9.53 -9.93
N ARG A 300 1.57 -9.89 -10.04
CA ARG A 300 2.20 -10.84 -9.11
C ARG A 300 2.15 -10.33 -7.69
N LEU A 301 2.43 -9.05 -7.47
CA LEU A 301 2.42 -8.43 -6.14
C LEU A 301 1.06 -8.54 -5.47
N GLY A 302 -0.02 -8.15 -6.17
CA GLY A 302 -1.38 -8.23 -5.63
C GLY A 302 -1.85 -9.67 -5.40
N ALA A 303 -1.54 -10.59 -6.33
CA ALA A 303 -1.87 -12.01 -6.19
C ALA A 303 -1.14 -12.66 -5.01
N LEU A 304 0.18 -12.42 -4.90
CA LEU A 304 1.03 -12.94 -3.82
C LEU A 304 0.54 -12.48 -2.45
N ALA A 305 0.09 -11.24 -2.35
CA ALA A 305 -0.45 -10.68 -1.11
C ALA A 305 -1.69 -11.45 -0.63
N ILE A 306 -2.61 -11.77 -1.53
CA ILE A 306 -3.81 -12.55 -1.21
C ILE A 306 -3.49 -14.01 -0.94
N ASP A 307 -2.54 -14.61 -1.68
CA ASP A 307 -2.08 -15.98 -1.43
C ASP A 307 -1.48 -16.12 -0.04
N GLN A 308 -0.66 -15.16 0.37
CA GLN A 308 -0.06 -15.15 1.70
C GLN A 308 -1.09 -14.99 2.80
N VAL A 309 -2.08 -14.11 2.62
CA VAL A 309 -3.23 -14.01 3.55
C VAL A 309 -3.97 -15.35 3.65
N ALA A 310 -4.18 -16.04 2.53
CA ALA A 310 -4.87 -17.33 2.52
C ALA A 310 -4.13 -18.37 3.37
N ARG A 311 -2.81 -18.43 3.28
CA ARG A 311 -1.98 -19.33 4.09
C ARG A 311 -2.11 -19.01 5.58
N LEU A 312 -2.00 -17.73 5.94
CA LEU A 312 -2.13 -17.28 7.33
C LEU A 312 -3.51 -17.58 7.92
N LEU A 313 -4.59 -17.39 7.15
CA LEU A 313 -5.97 -17.68 7.60
C LEU A 313 -6.24 -19.17 7.79
N THR A 314 -5.57 -20.04 7.00
CA THR A 314 -5.78 -21.50 7.06
C THR A 314 -4.78 -22.22 7.97
N GLY A 315 -3.83 -21.48 8.56
CA GLY A 315 -2.78 -22.05 9.41
C GLY A 315 -1.77 -22.91 8.65
N VAL A 316 -1.67 -22.69 7.33
CA VAL A 316 -0.60 -23.25 6.49
C VAL A 316 0.65 -22.39 6.67
N ASP A 317 1.82 -23.02 6.70
CA ASP A 317 3.08 -22.29 6.85
C ASP A 317 3.19 -21.14 5.81
N PRO A 318 3.63 -19.95 6.23
CA PRO A 318 3.93 -18.86 5.31
C PRO A 318 4.87 -19.30 4.18
N LEU A 319 4.86 -18.58 3.06
CA LEU A 319 5.88 -18.76 2.03
C LEU A 319 7.25 -18.39 2.59
N ASP A 320 8.30 -19.04 2.06
CA ASP A 320 9.67 -18.67 2.41
C ASP A 320 9.99 -17.23 2.01
N ALA A 321 10.95 -16.63 2.71
CA ALA A 321 11.30 -15.22 2.50
C ALA A 321 11.68 -14.91 1.05
N ASP A 322 12.35 -15.83 0.36
CA ASP A 322 12.76 -15.68 -1.04
C ASP A 322 11.58 -15.72 -2.01
N ASP A 323 10.51 -16.46 -1.68
CA ASP A 323 9.28 -16.52 -2.48
C ASP A 323 8.43 -15.24 -2.32
N LEU A 324 8.65 -14.50 -1.24
CA LEU A 324 7.99 -13.22 -0.93
C LEU A 324 8.75 -12.01 -1.50
N VAL A 325 9.54 -12.20 -2.56
CA VAL A 325 10.25 -11.11 -3.25
C VAL A 325 9.68 -10.89 -4.64
N VAL A 326 9.31 -9.64 -4.92
CA VAL A 326 8.95 -9.18 -6.27
C VAL A 326 10.09 -8.32 -6.81
N ARG A 327 10.79 -8.86 -7.82
CA ARG A 327 11.93 -8.17 -8.44
C ARG A 327 11.47 -7.27 -9.57
N ALA A 328 12.00 -6.04 -9.59
CA ALA A 328 11.80 -5.11 -10.69
C ALA A 328 12.87 -5.32 -11.77
N GLN A 329 12.49 -5.14 -13.03
CA GLN A 329 13.36 -5.32 -14.19
C GLN A 329 13.29 -4.12 -15.12
N LEU A 330 14.42 -3.72 -15.70
CA LEU A 330 14.45 -2.67 -16.70
C LEU A 330 13.65 -3.08 -17.95
N ARG A 331 12.70 -2.27 -18.34
CA ARG A 331 11.98 -2.31 -19.62
C ARG A 331 12.30 -1.05 -20.41
N LEU A 332 12.99 -1.21 -21.52
CA LEU A 332 13.31 -0.10 -22.41
C LEU A 332 12.16 0.21 -23.36
N SER A 333 12.00 1.49 -23.65
CA SER A 333 11.04 2.04 -24.61
C SER A 333 11.62 3.31 -25.25
N GLY A 334 10.79 4.26 -25.67
CA GLY A 334 11.23 5.42 -26.45
C GLY A 334 11.92 6.53 -25.65
N SER A 335 11.92 6.52 -24.31
CA SER A 335 12.46 7.63 -23.51
C SER A 335 13.92 7.45 -23.07
N ALA A 336 14.53 6.28 -23.33
CA ALA A 336 15.94 6.02 -23.02
C ALA A 336 16.49 4.89 -23.91
#